data_f11b8a273007f4c7543b216687cb3f8e
#
_entry.id   f11b8a273007f4c7543b216687cb3f8e
#
_cell.length_a   1.000
_cell.length_b   1.000
_cell.length_c   1.000
_cell.angle_alpha   90.00
_cell.angle_beta   90.00
_cell.angle_gamma   90.00
#
_symmetry.space_group_name_H-M   'P 1'
#
loop_
_entity.id
_entity.type
_entity.pdbx_description
1 polymer ?
#
loop_
_entity_poly.entity_id
_entity_poly.type
_entity_poly.pdbx_seq_one_letter_code
_entity_poly.pdbx_strand_id
1 'polypeptide(L)'
;MWPTRAGEPADGALLLRRSLKTPLRAPLWPAHWSWASLTAANAEQAYQLLVSCGAELAPCGEWQASFARDPDYDPTLCLLAYDEQGLVGVAHGWTSAFIKDLAVAPHARRRGIATRLLAQLACCYQQRGEGWVDLKVRQSNHPARQLYAQVGFRVVTGYTL
;
A
#
# COMPACT_ATOMS: atom_id res chain seq x y z
N MET A 1 -13.26 -0.27 8.61
CA MET A 1 -13.69 0.75 9.58
C MET A 1 -12.98 0.50 10.89
N TRP A 2 -12.46 1.56 11.50
CA TRP A 2 -11.76 1.50 12.78
C TRP A 2 -12.70 2.07 13.85
N PRO A 3 -13.50 1.27 14.52
CA PRO A 3 -14.34 1.81 15.59
C PRO A 3 -13.44 2.25 16.73
N THR A 4 -13.58 3.48 17.15
CA THR A 4 -13.02 3.93 18.43
C THR A 4 -13.78 3.18 19.53
N ARG A 5 -13.10 2.36 20.30
CA ARG A 5 -13.71 1.76 21.47
C ARG A 5 -13.87 2.82 22.57
N ALA A 6 -14.97 2.78 23.28
CA ALA A 6 -15.15 3.64 24.43
C ALA A 6 -14.00 3.39 25.43
N GLY A 7 -13.21 4.44 25.73
CA GLY A 7 -12.07 4.37 26.65
C GLY A 7 -10.70 4.26 25.96
N GLU A 8 -10.63 4.12 24.64
CA GLU A 8 -9.36 4.27 23.91
C GLU A 8 -9.01 5.76 23.78
N PRO A 9 -7.71 6.11 23.87
CA PRO A 9 -7.29 7.46 23.50
C PRO A 9 -7.74 7.72 22.07
N ALA A 10 -8.05 8.99 21.76
CA ALA A 10 -8.58 9.42 20.48
C ALA A 10 -7.56 9.28 19.33
N ASP A 11 -7.09 8.03 19.11
CA ASP A 11 -6.23 7.69 18.00
C ASP A 11 -7.07 7.09 16.87
N GLY A 12 -7.93 7.93 16.30
CA GLY A 12 -8.74 7.56 15.14
C GLY A 12 -7.88 7.38 13.90
N ALA A 13 -8.40 6.63 12.93
CA ALA A 13 -7.80 6.58 11.62
C ALA A 13 -8.24 7.80 10.79
N LEU A 14 -7.30 8.34 10.02
CA LEU A 14 -7.56 9.35 9.02
C LEU A 14 -7.72 8.68 7.66
N LEU A 15 -8.68 9.16 6.88
CA LEU A 15 -8.76 8.85 5.45
C LEU A 15 -7.90 9.86 4.70
N LEU A 16 -6.93 9.36 3.97
CA LEU A 16 -6.07 10.15 3.10
C LEU A 16 -6.38 9.85 1.65
N ARG A 17 -6.30 10.88 0.82
CA ARG A 17 -6.60 10.77 -0.61
C ARG A 17 -5.54 11.47 -1.44
N ARG A 18 -5.13 10.82 -2.52
CA ARG A 18 -4.31 11.42 -3.55
C ARG A 18 -5.15 11.56 -4.82
N SER A 19 -5.21 12.78 -5.39
CA SER A 19 -5.82 13.03 -6.69
C SER A 19 -4.97 12.42 -7.81
N LEU A 20 -5.64 11.80 -8.77
CA LEU A 20 -5.02 11.23 -9.97
C LEU A 20 -5.41 12.00 -11.23
N LYS A 21 -5.89 13.24 -11.07
CA LYS A 21 -6.36 14.08 -12.20
C LYS A 21 -5.22 14.60 -13.07
N THR A 22 -4.05 14.84 -12.46
CA THR A 22 -2.87 15.31 -13.20
C THR A 22 -2.07 14.10 -13.68
N PRO A 23 -1.56 14.07 -14.92
CA PRO A 23 -0.75 12.96 -15.40
C PRO A 23 0.44 12.69 -14.50
N LEU A 24 0.63 11.43 -14.16
CA LEU A 24 1.71 10.95 -13.30
C LEU A 24 2.83 10.35 -14.14
N ARG A 25 4.06 10.55 -13.70
CA ARG A 25 5.21 9.83 -14.22
C ARG A 25 5.48 8.62 -13.36
N ALA A 26 5.78 7.48 -14.01
CA ALA A 26 6.28 6.32 -13.29
C ALA A 26 7.58 6.68 -12.57
N PRO A 27 7.78 6.20 -11.33
CA PRO A 27 9.00 6.49 -10.60
C PRO A 27 10.20 5.84 -11.27
N LEU A 28 11.37 6.47 -11.13
CA LEU A 28 12.63 5.86 -11.55
C LEU A 28 13.10 4.91 -10.46
N TRP A 29 13.40 3.69 -10.85
CA TRP A 29 13.96 2.69 -9.96
C TRP A 29 15.49 2.71 -10.08
N PRO A 30 16.23 2.74 -8.96
CA PRO A 30 17.68 2.67 -9.01
C PRO A 30 18.17 1.42 -9.75
N ALA A 31 19.39 1.48 -10.28
CA ALA A 31 20.02 0.30 -10.86
C ALA A 31 20.02 -0.83 -9.82
N HIS A 32 19.77 -2.05 -10.25
CA HIS A 32 19.70 -3.26 -9.44
C HIS A 32 18.44 -3.36 -8.54
N TRP A 33 17.54 -2.39 -8.60
CA TRP A 33 16.22 -2.49 -8.00
C TRP A 33 15.18 -2.73 -9.09
N SER A 34 14.11 -3.44 -8.72
CA SER A 34 13.02 -3.73 -9.65
C SER A 34 11.69 -3.83 -8.90
N TRP A 35 10.61 -3.87 -9.64
CA TRP A 35 9.31 -4.17 -9.09
C TRP A 35 8.59 -5.17 -9.99
N ALA A 36 7.64 -5.89 -9.42
CA ALA A 36 6.79 -6.83 -10.13
C ALA A 36 5.41 -6.87 -9.48
N SER A 37 4.42 -7.32 -10.22
CA SER A 37 3.11 -7.62 -9.64
C SER A 37 3.10 -9.04 -9.05
N LEU A 38 2.09 -9.30 -8.20
CA LEU A 38 1.93 -10.58 -7.54
C LEU A 38 1.70 -11.70 -8.56
N THR A 39 2.38 -12.81 -8.35
CA THR A 39 2.21 -14.06 -9.09
C THR A 39 2.14 -15.23 -8.11
N ALA A 40 1.78 -16.41 -8.59
CA ALA A 40 1.82 -17.61 -7.75
C ALA A 40 3.22 -17.88 -7.21
N ALA A 41 4.25 -17.54 -7.96
CA ALA A 41 5.64 -17.80 -7.58
C ALA A 41 6.14 -16.90 -6.45
N ASN A 42 5.65 -15.65 -6.33
CA ASN A 42 6.13 -14.70 -5.34
C ASN A 42 5.12 -14.42 -4.21
N ALA A 43 3.91 -15.02 -4.25
CA ALA A 43 2.82 -14.71 -3.34
C ALA A 43 3.17 -15.07 -1.88
N GLU A 44 3.82 -16.19 -1.64
CA GLU A 44 4.17 -16.60 -0.29
C GLU A 44 5.17 -15.63 0.36
N GLN A 45 6.18 -15.21 -0.39
CA GLN A 45 7.16 -14.23 0.10
C GLN A 45 6.50 -12.88 0.40
N ALA A 46 5.59 -12.43 -0.46
CA ALA A 46 4.83 -11.20 -0.25
C ALA A 46 4.00 -11.28 1.03
N TYR A 47 3.29 -12.40 1.21
CA TYR A 47 2.49 -12.67 2.41
C TYR A 47 3.34 -12.61 3.67
N GLN A 48 4.48 -13.30 3.69
CA GLN A 48 5.38 -13.32 4.85
C GLN A 48 5.90 -11.92 5.20
N LEU A 49 6.25 -11.12 4.22
CA LEU A 49 6.69 -9.74 4.46
C LEU A 49 5.55 -8.90 5.06
N LEU A 50 4.36 -8.98 4.50
CA LEU A 50 3.19 -8.25 5.00
C LEU A 50 2.90 -8.60 6.46
N VAL A 51 2.84 -9.89 6.79
CA VAL A 51 2.56 -10.34 8.15
C VAL A 51 3.69 -9.93 9.11
N SER A 52 4.94 -10.04 8.68
CA SER A 52 6.08 -9.64 9.51
C SER A 52 6.09 -8.14 9.85
N CYS A 53 5.46 -7.33 9.00
CA CYS A 53 5.30 -5.89 9.22
C CYS A 53 3.98 -5.53 9.91
N GLY A 54 3.21 -6.49 10.39
CA GLY A 54 2.02 -6.27 11.20
C GLY A 54 0.70 -6.28 10.45
N ALA A 55 0.68 -6.65 9.16
CA ALA A 55 -0.56 -6.78 8.43
C ALA A 55 -1.42 -7.90 9.03
N GLU A 56 -2.70 -7.62 9.22
CA GLU A 56 -3.68 -8.59 9.66
C GLU A 56 -4.31 -9.26 8.44
N LEU A 57 -3.89 -10.48 8.15
CA LEU A 57 -4.32 -11.21 6.97
C LEU A 57 -4.89 -12.57 7.36
N ALA A 58 -5.81 -13.07 6.53
CA ALA A 58 -6.24 -14.47 6.58
C ALA A 58 -5.03 -15.41 6.41
N PRO A 59 -5.15 -16.70 6.76
CA PRO A 59 -4.08 -17.66 6.50
C PRO A 59 -3.61 -17.62 5.03
N CYS A 60 -2.34 -17.92 4.79
CA CYS A 60 -1.69 -17.70 3.50
C CYS A 60 -2.46 -18.28 2.31
N GLY A 61 -2.95 -19.51 2.42
CA GLY A 61 -3.73 -20.15 1.35
C GLY A 61 -5.04 -19.43 1.04
N GLU A 62 -5.72 -18.93 2.08
CA GLU A 62 -6.96 -18.16 1.91
C GLU A 62 -6.69 -16.78 1.31
N TRP A 63 -5.63 -16.13 1.78
CA TRP A 63 -5.22 -14.84 1.24
C TRP A 63 -4.88 -14.96 -0.26
N GLN A 64 -4.12 -15.97 -0.65
CA GLN A 64 -3.82 -16.22 -2.05
C GLN A 64 -5.07 -16.52 -2.88
N ALA A 65 -6.00 -17.32 -2.33
CA ALA A 65 -7.25 -17.66 -3.00
C ALA A 65 -8.15 -16.44 -3.22
N SER A 66 -8.04 -15.41 -2.36
CA SER A 66 -8.80 -14.17 -2.52
C SER A 66 -8.54 -13.49 -3.85
N PHE A 67 -7.32 -13.58 -4.40
CA PHE A 67 -6.99 -12.98 -5.69
C PHE A 67 -7.74 -13.58 -6.88
N ALA A 68 -8.26 -14.82 -6.72
CA ALA A 68 -9.08 -15.46 -7.75
C ALA A 68 -10.58 -15.34 -7.48
N ARG A 69 -10.99 -15.06 -6.25
CA ARG A 69 -12.40 -15.15 -5.81
C ARG A 69 -13.00 -13.81 -5.45
N ASP A 70 -12.22 -12.91 -4.86
CA ASP A 70 -12.72 -11.65 -4.35
C ASP A 70 -12.53 -10.56 -5.42
N PRO A 71 -13.61 -9.91 -5.89
CA PRO A 71 -13.51 -8.91 -6.94
C PRO A 71 -12.71 -7.66 -6.51
N ASP A 72 -12.52 -7.43 -5.20
CA ASP A 72 -11.68 -6.34 -4.72
C ASP A 72 -10.19 -6.63 -4.84
N TYR A 73 -9.82 -7.90 -5.07
CA TYR A 73 -8.43 -8.35 -5.18
C TYR A 73 -8.03 -8.48 -6.64
N ASP A 74 -6.94 -7.83 -7.02
CA ASP A 74 -6.35 -7.94 -8.35
C ASP A 74 -4.83 -8.06 -8.19
N PRO A 75 -4.22 -9.15 -8.67
CA PRO A 75 -2.77 -9.34 -8.52
C PRO A 75 -1.95 -8.24 -9.20
N THR A 76 -2.47 -7.57 -10.22
CA THR A 76 -1.78 -6.45 -10.88
C THR A 76 -1.73 -5.19 -10.01
N LEU A 77 -2.51 -5.13 -8.93
CA LEU A 77 -2.52 -4.05 -7.94
C LEU A 77 -1.78 -4.43 -6.65
N CYS A 78 -1.15 -5.58 -6.60
CA CYS A 78 -0.27 -5.98 -5.52
C CYS A 78 1.17 -5.94 -6.03
N LEU A 79 1.91 -4.90 -5.64
CA LEU A 79 3.22 -4.59 -6.18
C LEU A 79 4.31 -4.99 -5.19
N LEU A 80 5.33 -5.67 -5.68
CA LEU A 80 6.48 -6.12 -4.92
C LEU A 80 7.73 -5.39 -5.39
N ALA A 81 8.52 -4.88 -4.43
CA ALA A 81 9.78 -4.22 -4.71
C ALA A 81 10.95 -5.10 -4.30
N TYR A 82 11.96 -5.14 -5.15
CA TYR A 82 13.18 -5.93 -4.96
C TYR A 82 14.40 -5.02 -5.01
N ASP A 83 15.35 -5.26 -4.10
CA ASP A 83 16.71 -4.74 -4.22
C ASP A 83 17.67 -5.87 -4.64
N GLU A 84 18.97 -5.62 -4.51
CA GLU A 84 19.98 -6.62 -4.90
C GLU A 84 19.89 -7.93 -4.12
N GLN A 85 19.27 -7.90 -2.93
CA GLN A 85 19.21 -9.06 -2.02
C GLN A 85 17.87 -9.79 -2.06
N GLY A 86 16.87 -9.22 -2.72
CA GLY A 86 15.56 -9.85 -2.86
C GLY A 86 14.40 -8.94 -2.51
N LEU A 87 13.29 -9.52 -2.08
CA LEU A 87 12.06 -8.81 -1.76
C LEU A 87 12.23 -7.90 -0.54
N VAL A 88 11.93 -6.60 -0.70
CA VAL A 88 12.06 -5.60 0.36
C VAL A 88 10.81 -4.78 0.61
N GLY A 89 9.81 -4.85 -0.24
CA GLY A 89 8.57 -4.10 -0.03
C GLY A 89 7.38 -4.67 -0.77
N VAL A 90 6.19 -4.43 -0.23
CA VAL A 90 4.91 -4.82 -0.85
C VAL A 90 3.91 -3.68 -0.63
N ALA A 91 3.20 -3.32 -1.70
CA ALA A 91 2.04 -2.44 -1.64
C ALA A 91 0.84 -3.16 -2.24
N HIS A 92 -0.21 -3.34 -1.45
CA HIS A 92 -1.42 -4.03 -1.90
C HIS A 92 -2.59 -3.05 -1.99
N GLY A 93 -3.07 -2.81 -3.19
CA GLY A 93 -4.24 -1.99 -3.47
C GLY A 93 -5.43 -2.83 -3.91
N TRP A 94 -6.64 -2.41 -3.49
CA TRP A 94 -7.89 -3.00 -3.92
C TRP A 94 -8.40 -2.35 -5.21
N THR A 95 -9.27 -3.03 -5.92
CA THR A 95 -9.91 -2.52 -7.14
C THR A 95 -10.78 -1.30 -6.90
N SER A 96 -11.18 -1.05 -5.65
CA SER A 96 -11.90 0.16 -5.23
C SER A 96 -11.00 1.39 -5.12
N ALA A 97 -9.76 1.34 -5.60
CA ALA A 97 -8.78 2.41 -5.47
C ALA A 97 -8.44 2.75 -4.01
N PHE A 98 -8.25 1.70 -3.23
CA PHE A 98 -7.90 1.80 -1.81
C PHE A 98 -6.64 0.97 -1.55
N ILE A 99 -5.62 1.60 -0.97
CA ILE A 99 -4.40 0.90 -0.57
C ILE A 99 -4.60 0.29 0.80
N LYS A 100 -4.67 -1.03 0.84
CA LYS A 100 -4.94 -1.77 2.06
C LYS A 100 -3.68 -1.97 2.91
N ASP A 101 -2.59 -2.38 2.29
CA ASP A 101 -1.35 -2.70 2.99
C ASP A 101 -0.15 -2.09 2.28
N LEU A 102 0.80 -1.61 3.07
CA LEU A 102 2.11 -1.16 2.63
C LEU A 102 3.13 -1.64 3.64
N ALA A 103 4.11 -2.39 3.19
CA ALA A 103 5.15 -2.92 4.05
C ALA A 103 6.53 -2.78 3.40
N VAL A 104 7.52 -2.38 4.20
CA VAL A 104 8.93 -2.36 3.80
C VAL A 104 9.72 -3.09 4.88
N ALA A 105 10.57 -4.01 4.44
CA ALA A 105 11.42 -4.76 5.36
C ALA A 105 12.24 -3.79 6.24
N PRO A 106 12.39 -4.07 7.56
CA PRO A 106 13.06 -3.14 8.47
C PRO A 106 14.46 -2.75 8.02
N HIS A 107 15.24 -3.69 7.48
CA HIS A 107 16.60 -3.43 7.01
C HIS A 107 16.66 -2.56 5.74
N ALA A 108 15.54 -2.38 5.04
CA ALA A 108 15.46 -1.65 3.78
C ALA A 108 14.72 -0.31 3.90
N ARG A 109 14.32 0.09 5.11
CA ARG A 109 13.60 1.35 5.35
C ARG A 109 14.51 2.56 5.13
N ARG A 110 13.88 3.73 4.88
CA ARG A 110 14.53 5.03 4.63
C ARG A 110 15.38 5.05 3.35
N ARG A 111 15.07 4.21 2.39
CA ARG A 111 15.75 4.14 1.09
C ARG A 111 14.84 4.58 -0.07
N GLY A 112 13.60 5.00 0.23
CA GLY A 112 12.65 5.46 -0.78
C GLY A 112 11.86 4.32 -1.46
N ILE A 113 11.85 3.12 -0.89
CA ILE A 113 11.11 1.97 -1.44
C ILE A 113 9.60 2.21 -1.35
N ALA A 114 9.10 2.62 -0.18
CA ALA A 114 7.68 2.91 0.01
C ALA A 114 7.21 4.02 -0.94
N THR A 115 7.99 5.09 -1.08
CA THR A 115 7.69 6.19 -2.00
C THR A 115 7.53 5.70 -3.44
N ARG A 116 8.42 4.83 -3.89
CA ARG A 116 8.35 4.27 -5.24
C ARG A 116 7.19 3.31 -5.43
N LEU A 117 6.91 2.47 -4.45
CA LEU A 117 5.75 1.57 -4.51
C LEU A 117 4.44 2.36 -4.59
N LEU A 118 4.29 3.38 -3.76
CA LEU A 118 3.10 4.24 -3.77
C LEU A 118 2.96 4.98 -5.11
N ALA A 119 4.05 5.51 -5.63
CA ALA A 119 4.04 6.21 -6.92
C ALA A 119 3.70 5.25 -8.08
N GLN A 120 4.27 4.06 -8.07
CA GLN A 120 3.98 3.04 -9.09
C GLN A 120 2.54 2.59 -9.03
N LEU A 121 2.00 2.37 -7.84
CA LEU A 121 0.62 1.95 -7.64
C LEU A 121 -0.35 3.07 -8.06
N ALA A 122 -0.03 4.33 -7.76
CA ALA A 122 -0.82 5.48 -8.24
C ALA A 122 -0.87 5.52 -9.77
N CYS A 123 0.23 5.25 -10.44
CA CYS A 123 0.25 5.14 -11.91
C CYS A 123 -0.65 4.01 -12.41
N CYS A 124 -0.66 2.86 -11.73
CA CYS A 124 -1.55 1.76 -12.07
C CYS A 124 -3.01 2.18 -11.97
N TYR A 125 -3.40 2.85 -10.90
CA TYR A 125 -4.77 3.34 -10.74
C TYR A 125 -5.14 4.39 -11.77
N GLN A 126 -4.22 5.31 -12.07
CA GLN A 126 -4.48 6.33 -13.09
C GLN A 126 -4.71 5.70 -14.46
N GLN A 127 -3.93 4.69 -14.83
CA GLN A 127 -4.11 3.95 -16.07
C GLN A 127 -5.44 3.20 -16.15
N ARG A 128 -6.00 2.83 -15.00
CA ARG A 128 -7.32 2.21 -14.89
C ARG A 128 -8.46 3.22 -14.95
N GLY A 129 -8.16 4.50 -15.06
CA GLY A 129 -9.16 5.56 -15.14
C GLY A 129 -9.68 6.05 -13.79
N GLU A 130 -9.01 5.69 -12.69
CA GLU A 130 -9.42 6.16 -11.36
C GLU A 130 -9.08 7.64 -11.17
N GLY A 131 -9.98 8.39 -10.54
CA GLY A 131 -9.80 9.80 -10.25
C GLY A 131 -9.01 10.11 -9.01
N TRP A 132 -8.90 9.15 -8.09
CA TRP A 132 -8.15 9.25 -6.85
C TRP A 132 -7.82 7.85 -6.31
N VAL A 133 -6.90 7.82 -5.34
CA VAL A 133 -6.59 6.64 -4.54
C VAL A 133 -6.59 7.01 -3.06
N ASP A 134 -7.17 6.15 -2.24
CA ASP A 134 -7.34 6.36 -0.81
C ASP A 134 -6.53 5.38 0.02
N LEU A 135 -6.22 5.78 1.23
CA LEU A 135 -5.70 4.90 2.27
C LEU A 135 -6.09 5.42 3.65
N LYS A 136 -5.93 4.59 4.66
CA LYS A 136 -6.16 4.96 6.06
C LYS A 136 -4.85 4.90 6.83
N VAL A 137 -4.70 5.83 7.76
CA VAL A 137 -3.55 5.89 8.65
C VAL A 137 -4.00 6.33 10.04
N ARG A 138 -3.38 5.79 11.08
CA ARG A 138 -3.66 6.25 12.45
C ARG A 138 -3.13 7.67 12.64
N GLN A 139 -3.89 8.50 13.36
CA GLN A 139 -3.50 9.90 13.64
C GLN A 139 -2.13 9.97 14.32
N SER A 140 -1.83 9.02 15.20
CA SER A 140 -0.56 8.95 15.95
C SER A 140 0.63 8.46 15.10
N ASN A 141 0.37 7.89 13.93
CA ASN A 141 1.45 7.38 13.08
C ASN A 141 2.08 8.51 12.25
N HIS A 142 2.85 9.38 12.93
CA HIS A 142 3.45 10.55 12.31
C HIS A 142 4.44 10.22 11.18
N PRO A 143 5.30 9.20 11.30
CA PRO A 143 6.20 8.84 10.20
C PRO A 143 5.45 8.45 8.92
N ALA A 144 4.40 7.65 9.05
CA ALA A 144 3.58 7.25 7.88
C ALA A 144 2.83 8.47 7.31
N ARG A 145 2.25 9.31 8.17
CA ARG A 145 1.56 10.52 7.72
C ARG A 145 2.49 11.45 6.94
N GLN A 146 3.72 11.59 7.40
CA GLN A 146 4.72 12.42 6.72
C GLN A 146 5.08 11.83 5.36
N LEU A 147 5.28 10.51 5.29
CA LEU A 147 5.51 9.81 4.03
C LEU A 147 4.37 10.04 3.04
N TYR A 148 3.13 9.83 3.47
CA TYR A 148 1.97 9.98 2.60
C TYR A 148 1.78 11.42 2.13
N ALA A 149 2.00 12.41 3.00
CA ALA A 149 1.95 13.82 2.61
C ALA A 149 3.00 14.14 1.52
N GLN A 150 4.21 13.60 1.64
CA GLN A 150 5.28 13.80 0.67
C GLN A 150 4.93 13.22 -0.70
N VAL A 151 4.19 12.12 -0.74
CA VAL A 151 3.78 11.51 -2.02
C VAL A 151 2.42 12.02 -2.53
N GLY A 152 1.89 13.08 -1.93
CA GLY A 152 0.72 13.78 -2.48
C GLY A 152 -0.62 13.43 -1.86
N PHE A 153 -0.66 12.63 -0.80
CA PHE A 153 -1.89 12.36 -0.07
C PHE A 153 -2.28 13.53 0.82
N ARG A 154 -3.58 13.76 0.94
CA ARG A 154 -4.16 14.81 1.80
C ARG A 154 -5.30 14.22 2.61
N VAL A 155 -5.50 14.74 3.82
CA VAL A 155 -6.63 14.35 4.69
C VAL A 155 -7.93 14.71 3.99
N VAL A 156 -8.87 13.76 3.96
CA VAL A 156 -10.22 14.03 3.47
C VAL A 156 -10.97 14.80 4.58
N THR A 157 -11.29 16.05 4.30
CA THR A 157 -11.93 16.96 5.27
C THR A 157 -13.32 16.48 5.65
N GLY A 158 -13.64 16.53 6.96
CA GLY A 158 -14.95 16.16 7.48
C GLY A 158 -15.15 14.65 7.62
N TYR A 159 -14.14 13.84 7.37
CA TYR A 159 -14.19 12.38 7.51
C TYR A 159 -13.32 11.96 8.70
N THR A 160 -13.98 11.56 9.77
CA THR A 160 -13.34 10.92 10.93
C THR A 160 -13.91 9.52 11.12
N LEU A 161 -13.04 8.57 11.27
CA LEU A 161 -13.43 7.19 11.53
C LEU A 161 -13.43 6.90 13.03
#